data_e0fc960b80b31e3f7a9985ee724a9867
#
_entry.id   e0fc960b80b31e3f7a9985ee724a9867
#
_cell.length_a   1.000
_cell.length_b   1.000
_cell.length_c   1.000
_cell.angle_alpha   90.00
_cell.angle_beta   90.00
_cell.angle_gamma   90.00
#
_symmetry.space_group_name_H-M   'P 1'
#
loop_
_entity.id
_entity.type
_entity.pdbx_description
1 polymer ?
#
loop_
_entity_poly.entity_id
_entity_poly.type
_entity_poly.pdbx_seq_one_letter_code
_entity_poly.pdbx_strand_id
1 'polypeptide(L)'
;MAKLEKGTVFPAKEVIDYADGGVVSKELVHNNAGSVMLFSFDAGQGLSEHSAPFDALIQVIDGKMELTVEDTKHVISAGELFIIPSGARHSVNAPERFKMIITMIRG
;
A
#
# COMPACT_ATOMS: atom_id res chain seq x y z
N MET A 1 19.19 -2.06 3.20
CA MET A 1 18.59 -2.85 2.10
C MET A 1 19.14 -2.37 0.77
N ALA A 2 19.48 -3.28 -0.11
CA ALA A 2 19.99 -2.92 -1.43
C ALA A 2 18.92 -2.19 -2.25
N LYS A 3 19.36 -1.22 -3.06
CA LYS A 3 18.48 -0.50 -3.98
C LYS A 3 18.00 -1.47 -5.07
N LEU A 4 16.72 -1.42 -5.39
CA LEU A 4 16.14 -2.20 -6.49
C LEU A 4 16.59 -1.61 -7.83
N GLU A 5 17.01 -2.48 -8.73
CA GLU A 5 17.43 -2.07 -10.06
C GLU A 5 16.32 -2.34 -11.07
N LYS A 6 16.12 -1.36 -11.95
CA LYS A 6 15.22 -1.52 -13.09
C LYS A 6 15.75 -2.61 -14.02
N GLY A 7 14.83 -3.35 -14.62
CA GLY A 7 15.21 -4.41 -15.56
C GLY A 7 15.55 -5.73 -14.89
N THR A 8 15.26 -5.89 -13.61
CA THR A 8 15.53 -7.12 -12.88
C THR A 8 14.24 -7.68 -12.28
N VAL A 9 14.23 -9.01 -12.03
CA VAL A 9 13.13 -9.68 -11.36
C VAL A 9 13.41 -9.70 -9.86
N PHE A 10 12.41 -9.40 -9.05
CA PHE A 10 12.52 -9.51 -7.60
C PHE A 10 11.21 -10.03 -7.00
N PRO A 11 11.28 -10.80 -5.89
CA PRO A 11 10.09 -11.30 -5.21
C PRO A 11 9.49 -10.20 -4.33
N ALA A 12 8.30 -9.73 -4.69
CA ALA A 12 7.68 -8.57 -4.04
C ALA A 12 7.56 -8.72 -2.51
N LYS A 13 7.21 -9.90 -2.02
CA LYS A 13 7.07 -10.12 -0.56
C LYS A 13 8.39 -10.02 0.19
N GLU A 14 9.51 -10.30 -0.46
CA GLU A 14 10.82 -10.38 0.19
C GLU A 14 11.61 -9.09 0.11
N VAL A 15 11.14 -8.13 -0.68
CA VAL A 15 11.82 -6.84 -0.87
C VAL A 15 11.70 -5.96 0.37
N ILE A 16 10.65 -6.15 1.15
CA ILE A 16 10.39 -5.36 2.35
C ILE A 16 10.06 -6.29 3.51
N ASP A 17 10.62 -6.00 4.67
CA ASP A 17 10.37 -6.76 5.88
C ASP A 17 9.36 -6.04 6.77
N TYR A 18 8.74 -6.81 7.68
CA TYR A 18 7.95 -6.22 8.75
C TYR A 18 8.88 -5.66 9.82
N ALA A 19 8.47 -4.54 10.41
CA ALA A 19 9.16 -3.95 11.55
C ALA A 19 8.21 -3.96 12.75
N ASP A 20 8.66 -4.46 13.88
CA ASP A 20 7.84 -4.52 15.10
C ASP A 20 7.36 -3.12 15.48
N GLY A 21 6.03 -2.96 15.60
CA GLY A 21 5.40 -1.69 15.95
C GLY A 21 5.52 -0.63 14.87
N GLY A 22 5.85 -1.00 13.64
CA GLY A 22 6.15 -0.03 12.61
C GLY A 22 5.44 -0.21 11.28
N VAL A 23 5.59 0.83 10.47
CA VAL A 23 5.18 0.87 9.07
C VAL A 23 6.45 1.13 8.27
N VAL A 24 6.74 0.28 7.29
CA VAL A 24 7.91 0.43 6.42
C VAL A 24 7.43 0.70 5.01
N SER A 25 8.09 1.63 4.33
CA SER A 25 7.76 1.94 2.93
C SER A 25 9.01 1.90 2.07
N LYS A 26 8.81 1.52 0.80
CA LYS A 26 9.87 1.50 -0.20
C LYS A 26 9.30 2.00 -1.51
N GLU A 27 9.93 3.03 -2.07
CA GLU A 27 9.55 3.56 -3.37
C GLU A 27 10.09 2.65 -4.46
N LEU A 28 9.21 2.17 -5.35
CA LEU A 28 9.60 1.34 -6.47
C LEU A 28 9.82 2.18 -7.73
N VAL A 29 8.85 3.04 -8.04
CA VAL A 29 8.91 3.96 -9.18
C VAL A 29 8.28 5.28 -8.76
N HIS A 30 8.89 6.38 -9.19
CA HIS A 30 8.32 7.71 -8.96
C HIS A 30 8.72 8.66 -10.08
N ASN A 31 7.73 9.36 -10.63
CA ASN A 31 7.94 10.43 -11.61
C ASN A 31 6.72 11.35 -11.61
N ASN A 32 6.68 12.29 -12.57
CA ASN A 32 5.58 13.26 -12.65
C ASN A 32 4.21 12.62 -12.96
N ALA A 33 4.19 11.42 -13.51
CA ALA A 33 2.95 10.73 -13.84
C ALA A 33 2.36 9.97 -12.65
N GLY A 34 3.16 9.70 -11.60
CA GLY A 34 2.68 9.00 -10.43
C GLY A 34 3.79 8.28 -9.69
N SER A 35 3.37 7.33 -8.85
CA SER A 35 4.31 6.56 -8.04
C SER A 35 3.81 5.14 -7.80
N VAL A 36 4.76 4.24 -7.56
CA VAL A 36 4.48 2.87 -7.10
C VAL A 36 5.28 2.66 -5.83
N MET A 37 4.57 2.38 -4.73
CA MET A 37 5.17 2.23 -3.41
C MET A 37 4.83 0.85 -2.85
N LEU A 38 5.77 0.27 -2.14
CA LEU A 38 5.58 -0.96 -1.39
C LEU A 38 5.54 -0.62 0.10
N PHE A 39 4.56 -1.17 0.81
CA PHE A 39 4.40 -0.94 2.26
C PHE A 39 4.32 -2.25 3.01
N SER A 40 4.84 -2.26 4.23
CA SER A 40 4.54 -3.30 5.21
C SER A 40 4.04 -2.64 6.49
N PHE A 41 3.02 -3.26 7.10
CA PHE A 41 2.39 -2.78 8.33
C PHE A 41 2.44 -3.88 9.37
N ASP A 42 2.94 -3.58 10.57
CA ASP A 42 2.77 -4.48 11.69
C ASP A 42 1.32 -4.45 12.17
N ALA A 43 0.88 -5.50 12.84
CA ALA A 43 -0.47 -5.57 13.40
C ALA A 43 -0.70 -4.37 14.33
N GLY A 44 -1.87 -3.74 14.22
CA GLY A 44 -2.24 -2.58 15.02
C GLY A 44 -1.78 -1.24 14.46
N GLN A 45 -0.96 -1.23 13.42
CA GLN A 45 -0.51 -0.01 12.77
C GLN A 45 -1.52 0.42 11.70
N GLY A 46 -1.40 1.66 11.26
CA GLY A 46 -2.30 2.19 10.25
C GLY A 46 -1.91 3.57 9.76
N LEU A 47 -2.78 4.13 8.93
CA LEU A 47 -2.66 5.50 8.44
C LEU A 47 -3.96 6.24 8.73
N SER A 48 -3.85 7.44 9.27
CA SER A 48 -5.02 8.27 9.59
C SER A 48 -5.74 8.71 8.31
N GLU A 49 -6.99 9.14 8.46
CA GLU A 49 -7.81 9.56 7.33
C GLU A 49 -7.16 10.69 6.54
N HIS A 50 -7.12 10.52 5.24
CA HIS A 50 -6.58 11.49 4.29
C HIS A 50 -7.22 11.25 2.92
N SER A 51 -6.95 12.14 1.97
CA SER A 51 -7.38 11.99 0.59
C SER A 51 -6.26 12.42 -0.34
N ALA A 52 -6.35 11.98 -1.60
CA ALA A 52 -5.39 12.34 -2.62
C ALA A 52 -6.14 12.67 -3.92
N PRO A 53 -5.63 13.63 -4.73
CA PRO A 53 -6.33 14.08 -5.94
C PRO A 53 -6.06 13.18 -7.16
N PHE A 54 -5.91 11.88 -6.96
CA PHE A 54 -5.69 10.91 -8.03
C PHE A 54 -6.18 9.53 -7.60
N ASP A 55 -6.45 8.67 -8.59
CA ASP A 55 -6.81 7.29 -8.31
C ASP A 55 -5.62 6.53 -7.74
N ALA A 56 -5.90 5.64 -6.79
CA ALA A 56 -4.87 4.79 -6.19
C ALA A 56 -5.29 3.32 -6.29
N LEU A 57 -4.45 2.52 -6.92
CA LEU A 57 -4.65 1.07 -7.01
C LEU A 57 -3.90 0.39 -5.87
N ILE A 58 -4.62 -0.36 -5.05
CA ILE A 58 -4.05 -1.15 -3.97
C ILE A 58 -4.03 -2.61 -4.35
N GLN A 59 -2.88 -3.26 -4.11
CA GLN A 59 -2.68 -4.70 -4.28
C GLN A 59 -2.13 -5.24 -2.97
N VAL A 60 -2.92 -6.03 -2.25
CA VAL A 60 -2.42 -6.70 -1.04
C VAL A 60 -1.68 -7.96 -1.47
N ILE A 61 -0.43 -8.10 -1.05
CA ILE A 61 0.43 -9.22 -1.45
C ILE A 61 0.73 -10.18 -0.31
N ASP A 62 0.47 -9.78 0.94
CA ASP A 62 0.64 -10.62 2.10
C ASP A 62 -0.31 -10.14 3.19
N GLY A 63 -0.91 -11.09 3.92
CA GLY A 63 -1.80 -10.77 5.03
C GLY A 63 -3.14 -10.17 4.62
N LYS A 64 -3.66 -9.30 5.48
CA LYS A 64 -5.02 -8.75 5.35
C LYS A 64 -5.04 -7.30 5.83
N MET A 65 -5.63 -6.44 5.03
CA MET A 65 -5.72 -5.00 5.25
C MET A 65 -7.16 -4.60 5.48
N GLU A 66 -7.40 -3.66 6.42
CA GLU A 66 -8.67 -2.95 6.51
C GLU A 66 -8.50 -1.56 5.91
N LEU A 67 -9.34 -1.24 4.94
CA LEU A 67 -9.36 0.07 4.29
C LEU A 67 -10.76 0.66 4.46
N THR A 68 -10.83 1.84 5.08
CA THR A 68 -12.10 2.56 5.21
C THR A 68 -12.12 3.67 4.18
N VAL A 69 -13.11 3.65 3.28
CA VAL A 69 -13.27 4.64 2.22
C VAL A 69 -14.64 5.27 2.36
N GLU A 70 -14.71 6.59 2.54
CA GLU A 70 -15.97 7.33 2.71
C GLU A 70 -16.87 6.65 3.74
N ASP A 71 -16.30 6.29 4.90
CA ASP A 71 -16.97 5.67 6.04
C ASP A 71 -17.37 4.20 5.84
N THR A 72 -17.03 3.58 4.70
CA THR A 72 -17.29 2.16 4.44
C THR A 72 -16.01 1.36 4.60
N LYS A 73 -16.04 0.36 5.49
CA LYS A 73 -14.89 -0.51 5.73
C LYS A 73 -14.83 -1.63 4.70
N HIS A 74 -13.65 -1.85 4.15
CA HIS A 74 -13.35 -2.94 3.23
C HIS A 74 -12.21 -3.77 3.80
N VAL A 75 -12.29 -5.08 3.64
CA VAL A 75 -11.21 -6.00 3.99
C VAL A 75 -10.62 -6.54 2.70
N ILE A 76 -9.31 -6.35 2.52
CA ILE A 76 -8.61 -6.74 1.31
C ILE A 76 -7.53 -7.74 1.70
N SER A 77 -7.63 -8.96 1.17
CA SER A 77 -6.71 -10.06 1.47
C SER A 77 -5.67 -10.21 0.37
N ALA A 78 -4.59 -10.91 0.67
CA ALA A 78 -3.53 -11.19 -0.30
C ALA A 78 -4.11 -11.71 -1.63
N GLY A 79 -3.69 -11.11 -2.73
CA GLY A 79 -4.18 -11.42 -4.07
C GLY A 79 -5.38 -10.58 -4.52
N GLU A 80 -5.93 -9.74 -3.64
CA GLU A 80 -7.08 -8.90 -3.97
C GLU A 80 -6.65 -7.47 -4.28
N LEU A 81 -7.47 -6.78 -5.06
CA LEU A 81 -7.22 -5.41 -5.51
C LEU A 81 -8.35 -4.49 -5.05
N PHE A 82 -8.01 -3.20 -4.90
CA PHE A 82 -8.99 -2.15 -4.62
C PHE A 82 -8.54 -0.86 -5.28
N ILE A 83 -9.47 -0.16 -5.93
CA ILE A 83 -9.18 1.16 -6.50
C ILE A 83 -9.82 2.22 -5.61
N ILE A 84 -9.00 3.07 -5.00
CA ILE A 84 -9.49 4.22 -4.22
C ILE A 84 -9.77 5.34 -5.21
N PRO A 85 -11.02 5.82 -5.31
CA PRO A 85 -11.35 6.91 -6.25
C PRO A 85 -10.62 8.20 -5.89
N SER A 86 -10.27 8.98 -6.89
CA SER A 86 -9.68 10.31 -6.71
C SER A 86 -10.53 11.15 -5.75
N GLY A 87 -9.90 11.76 -4.76
CA GLY A 87 -10.53 12.63 -3.79
C GLY A 87 -11.28 11.94 -2.65
N ALA A 88 -11.45 10.62 -2.68
CA ALA A 88 -12.15 9.90 -1.63
C ALA A 88 -11.34 9.89 -0.33
N ARG A 89 -12.01 10.17 0.80
CA ARG A 89 -11.38 10.07 2.12
C ARG A 89 -11.15 8.62 2.46
N HIS A 90 -9.96 8.29 2.94
CA HIS A 90 -9.65 6.91 3.30
C HIS A 90 -8.66 6.82 4.44
N SER A 91 -8.73 5.71 5.17
CA SER A 91 -7.82 5.38 6.27
C SER A 91 -7.49 3.90 6.23
N VAL A 92 -6.35 3.54 6.82
CA VAL A 92 -5.84 2.17 6.82
C VAL A 92 -5.68 1.67 8.23
N ASN A 93 -6.04 0.40 8.47
CA ASN A 93 -5.77 -0.29 9.72
C ASN A 93 -5.26 -1.70 9.43
N ALA A 94 -4.32 -2.18 10.25
CA ALA A 94 -3.76 -3.51 10.12
C ALA A 94 -4.33 -4.44 11.21
N PRO A 95 -5.37 -5.25 10.90
CA PRO A 95 -5.86 -6.23 11.86
C PRO A 95 -4.85 -7.35 12.10
N GLU A 96 -3.97 -7.56 11.14
CA GLU A 96 -2.81 -8.44 11.20
C GLU A 96 -1.71 -7.81 10.33
N ARG A 97 -0.51 -8.36 10.38
CA ARG A 97 0.57 -7.90 9.49
C ARG A 97 0.16 -8.04 8.04
N PHE A 98 0.46 -7.02 7.22
CA PHE A 98 0.20 -7.11 5.79
C PHE A 98 1.22 -6.31 4.99
N LYS A 99 1.37 -6.70 3.73
CA LYS A 99 2.16 -5.96 2.74
C LYS A 99 1.27 -5.62 1.57
N MET A 100 1.46 -4.42 1.03
CA MET A 100 0.69 -3.96 -0.12
C MET A 100 1.56 -3.16 -1.07
N ILE A 101 1.13 -3.12 -2.33
CA ILE A 101 1.65 -2.21 -3.33
C ILE A 101 0.56 -1.18 -3.60
N ILE A 102 0.91 0.09 -3.57
CA ILE A 102 -0.01 1.16 -3.96
C ILE A 102 0.56 1.88 -5.18
N THR A 103 -0.28 2.00 -6.22
CA THR A 103 0.05 2.69 -7.45
C THR A 103 -0.85 3.91 -7.55
N MET A 104 -0.24 5.10 -7.60
CA MET A 104 -0.96 6.37 -7.73
C MET A 104 -0.67 6.98 -9.08
N ILE A 105 -1.73 7.29 -9.82
CA ILE A 105 -1.63 7.83 -11.18
C ILE A 105 -2.15 9.25 -11.20
N ARG A 106 -1.32 10.19 -11.61
CA ARG A 106 -1.68 11.58 -11.78
C ARG A 106 -2.14 11.77 -13.23
N GLY A 107 -3.37 12.22 -13.38
CA GLY A 107 -3.90 12.36 -14.71
C GLY A 107 -4.72 13.59 -14.94
#